data_0b242dd54fab54620421859fb374299a
#
_entry.id   0b242dd54fab54620421859fb374299a
#
_cell.length_a   1.000
_cell.length_b   1.000
_cell.length_c   1.000
_cell.angle_alpha   90.00
_cell.angle_beta   90.00
_cell.angle_gamma   90.00
#
_symmetry.space_group_name_H-M   'P 1'
#
loop_
_entity.id
_entity.type
_entity.pdbx_description
1 polymer ?
#
loop_
_entity_poly.entity_id
_entity_poly.type
_entity_poly.pdbx_seq_one_letter_code
_entity_poly.pdbx_strand_id
1 'polypeptide(L)'
;GVDYVLGQNEKYDIPQLIEEIEKHASIASTQETHTNLQDKIRVAAIREVDDFHGVHSADDRTRCFIKVQDGCNYFCTYCTIPYARGKSRNPKIAEVVIDAQTALNQGAKELIITGVNIGDFGRSTGEQFIDLLRAFDQLDGDYRVRISSCEPNLLTDEIIDFVANSKH
;
A
#
# COMPACT_ATOMS: atom_id res chain seq x y z
N GLY A 1 -19.77 -1.99 -20.58
CA GLY A 1 -19.70 -0.74 -19.84
C GLY A 1 -18.97 -0.92 -18.53
N VAL A 2 -18.90 0.11 -17.74
CA VAL A 2 -18.37 0.05 -16.35
C VAL A 2 -19.58 -0.08 -15.42
N ASP A 3 -19.56 -1.07 -14.55
CA ASP A 3 -20.68 -1.34 -13.64
C ASP A 3 -20.59 -0.51 -12.36
N TYR A 4 -19.37 -0.38 -11.80
CA TYR A 4 -19.11 0.41 -10.59
C TYR A 4 -17.83 1.24 -10.74
N VAL A 5 -17.80 2.40 -10.09
CA VAL A 5 -16.62 3.26 -9.93
C VAL A 5 -16.35 3.41 -8.44
N LEU A 6 -15.17 3.00 -7.99
CA LEU A 6 -14.77 3.02 -6.59
C LEU A 6 -13.59 3.98 -6.40
N GLY A 7 -13.65 4.77 -5.35
CA GLY A 7 -12.57 5.66 -4.95
C GLY A 7 -11.42 4.95 -4.25
N GLN A 8 -10.49 5.74 -3.70
CA GLN A 8 -9.27 5.22 -3.09
C GLN A 8 -9.53 4.40 -1.82
N ASN A 9 -10.53 4.74 -1.02
CA ASN A 9 -10.91 3.98 0.16
C ASN A 9 -11.90 2.86 -0.20
N GLU A 10 -12.88 3.16 -1.02
CA GLU A 10 -13.99 2.27 -1.36
C GLU A 10 -13.55 1.02 -2.13
N LYS A 11 -12.37 1.04 -2.76
CA LYS A 11 -11.83 -0.15 -3.43
C LYS A 11 -11.52 -1.31 -2.46
N TYR A 12 -11.40 -1.03 -1.18
CA TYR A 12 -11.20 -2.07 -0.15
C TYR A 12 -12.50 -2.73 0.29
N ASP A 13 -13.65 -2.13 -0.06
CA ASP A 13 -14.99 -2.66 0.22
C ASP A 13 -15.52 -3.56 -0.92
N ILE A 14 -14.68 -3.91 -1.90
CA ILE A 14 -15.06 -4.78 -3.03
C ILE A 14 -15.70 -6.09 -2.58
N PRO A 15 -15.21 -6.82 -1.56
CA PRO A 15 -15.86 -8.06 -1.11
C PRO A 15 -17.30 -7.81 -0.66
N GLN A 16 -17.54 -6.77 0.11
CA GLN A 16 -18.88 -6.39 0.60
C GLN A 16 -19.79 -5.96 -0.56
N LEU A 17 -19.25 -5.21 -1.53
CA LEU A 17 -19.98 -4.82 -2.73
C LEU A 17 -20.41 -6.03 -3.56
N ILE A 18 -19.54 -7.03 -3.71
CA ILE A 18 -19.89 -8.28 -4.41
C ILE A 18 -21.04 -8.99 -3.70
N GLU A 19 -20.99 -9.12 -2.37
CA GLU A 19 -22.07 -9.71 -1.59
C GLU A 19 -23.39 -8.96 -1.75
N GLU A 20 -23.35 -7.62 -1.77
CA GLU A 20 -24.55 -6.79 -2.03
C GLU A 20 -25.13 -7.06 -3.41
N ILE A 21 -24.29 -7.12 -4.45
CA ILE A 21 -24.71 -7.38 -5.84
C ILE A 21 -25.35 -8.79 -5.94
N GLU A 22 -24.75 -9.80 -5.34
CA GLU A 22 -25.27 -11.17 -5.36
C GLU A 22 -26.61 -11.29 -4.62
N LYS A 23 -26.77 -10.63 -3.47
CA LYS A 23 -28.06 -10.55 -2.75
C LYS A 23 -29.13 -9.88 -3.59
N HIS A 24 -28.81 -8.77 -4.26
CA HIS A 24 -29.76 -8.08 -5.13
C HIS A 24 -30.12 -8.92 -6.38
N ALA A 25 -29.16 -9.59 -6.98
CA ALA A 25 -29.41 -10.47 -8.12
C ALA A 25 -30.33 -11.65 -7.77
N SER A 26 -30.21 -12.18 -6.56
CA SER A 26 -31.08 -13.27 -6.08
C SER A 26 -32.53 -12.81 -5.76
N ILE A 27 -32.72 -11.54 -5.44
CA ILE A 27 -34.04 -10.93 -5.16
C ILE A 27 -34.71 -10.41 -6.46
N ALA A 28 -33.91 -9.98 -7.44
CA ALA A 28 -34.38 -9.31 -8.67
C ALA A 28 -35.00 -10.26 -9.71
N SER A 29 -35.26 -11.51 -9.38
CA SER A 29 -36.00 -12.42 -10.30
C SER A 29 -37.46 -12.01 -10.53
N THR A 30 -37.95 -10.92 -9.91
CA THR A 30 -39.37 -10.52 -9.98
C THR A 30 -39.64 -9.03 -10.23
N GLN A 31 -38.65 -8.13 -10.25
CA GLN A 31 -38.87 -6.71 -10.57
C GLN A 31 -37.63 -6.05 -11.20
N GLU A 32 -37.82 -5.28 -12.28
CA GLU A 32 -36.80 -4.38 -12.84
C GLU A 32 -36.43 -3.30 -11.83
N THR A 33 -35.37 -3.50 -11.05
CA THR A 33 -34.82 -2.48 -10.18
C THR A 33 -33.94 -1.56 -11.02
N HIS A 34 -34.42 -0.36 -11.33
CA HIS A 34 -33.59 0.73 -11.83
C HIS A 34 -32.59 1.13 -10.74
N THR A 35 -31.41 0.53 -10.70
CA THR A 35 -30.28 1.00 -9.89
C THR A 35 -29.89 2.39 -10.39
N ASN A 36 -30.00 3.39 -9.52
CA ASN A 36 -29.67 4.77 -9.86
C ASN A 36 -28.15 4.84 -10.17
N LEU A 37 -27.75 5.61 -11.19
CA LEU A 37 -26.35 5.77 -11.56
C LEU A 37 -25.49 6.27 -10.40
N GLN A 38 -26.07 7.04 -9.49
CA GLN A 38 -25.41 7.54 -8.28
C GLN A 38 -24.99 6.42 -7.31
N ASP A 39 -25.74 5.33 -7.23
CA ASP A 39 -25.43 4.19 -6.37
C ASP A 39 -24.23 3.36 -6.89
N LYS A 40 -23.89 3.55 -8.14
CA LYS A 40 -22.74 2.89 -8.82
C LYS A 40 -21.42 3.65 -8.68
N ILE A 41 -21.45 4.88 -8.18
CA ILE A 41 -20.26 5.72 -8.00
C ILE A 41 -20.05 5.92 -6.50
N ARG A 42 -19.08 5.23 -5.93
CA ARG A 42 -18.69 5.32 -4.52
C ARG A 42 -17.30 5.92 -4.44
N VAL A 43 -17.21 7.22 -4.23
CA VAL A 43 -15.94 7.98 -4.21
C VAL A 43 -16.00 9.03 -3.10
N ALA A 44 -15.23 8.82 -2.04
CA ALA A 44 -15.01 9.84 -1.02
C ALA A 44 -14.04 10.94 -1.50
N ALA A 45 -14.08 12.09 -0.84
CA ALA A 45 -13.15 13.17 -1.14
C ALA A 45 -11.72 12.74 -0.79
N ILE A 46 -10.76 12.89 -1.72
CA ILE A 46 -9.37 12.43 -1.55
C ILE A 46 -8.68 13.03 -0.30
N ARG A 47 -9.11 14.20 0.16
CA ARG A 47 -8.60 14.84 1.37
C ARG A 47 -8.97 14.11 2.67
N GLU A 48 -9.97 13.22 2.60
CA GLU A 48 -10.50 12.42 3.72
C GLU A 48 -9.86 11.02 3.76
N VAL A 49 -8.93 10.74 2.85
CA VAL A 49 -8.21 9.46 2.78
C VAL A 49 -7.00 9.52 3.70
N ASP A 50 -7.16 9.06 4.92
CA ASP A 50 -6.09 8.99 5.93
C ASP A 50 -5.68 7.54 6.27
N ASP A 51 -6.54 6.56 5.94
CA ASP A 51 -6.29 5.15 6.25
C ASP A 51 -5.19 4.56 5.35
N PHE A 52 -4.32 3.76 5.97
CA PHE A 52 -3.33 2.96 5.27
C PHE A 52 -3.77 1.49 5.26
N HIS A 53 -3.85 0.92 4.08
CA HIS A 53 -4.14 -0.51 3.91
C HIS A 53 -2.85 -1.21 3.49
N GLY A 54 -2.24 -1.93 4.42
CA GLY A 54 -1.10 -2.80 4.18
C GLY A 54 -1.49 -3.92 3.21
N VAL A 55 -0.59 -4.25 2.30
CA VAL A 55 -0.74 -5.38 1.39
C VAL A 55 0.62 -6.02 1.24
N HIS A 56 0.68 -7.33 1.41
CA HIS A 56 1.83 -8.13 1.00
C HIS A 56 1.37 -9.22 0.03
N SER A 57 2.21 -9.57 -0.93
CA SER A 57 1.91 -10.66 -1.84
C SER A 57 2.25 -12.00 -1.18
N ALA A 58 1.27 -12.90 -1.11
CA ALA A 58 1.43 -14.25 -0.59
C ALA A 58 1.45 -15.28 -1.74
N ASP A 59 2.33 -15.08 -2.72
CA ASP A 59 2.48 -16.00 -3.85
C ASP A 59 3.52 -17.08 -3.55
N ASP A 60 3.41 -18.25 -4.23
CA ASP A 60 4.40 -19.36 -4.22
C ASP A 60 5.78 -18.96 -4.77
N ARG A 61 6.06 -17.66 -4.89
CA ARG A 61 7.29 -17.10 -5.42
C ARG A 61 8.25 -16.73 -4.29
N THR A 62 9.53 -16.73 -4.61
CA THR A 62 10.61 -16.33 -3.69
C THR A 62 10.62 -14.84 -3.36
N ARG A 63 9.77 -14.01 -3.99
CA ARG A 63 9.68 -12.55 -3.79
C ARG A 63 8.37 -12.19 -3.12
N CYS A 64 8.44 -11.36 -2.10
CA CYS A 64 7.28 -10.75 -1.47
C CYS A 64 7.32 -9.23 -1.62
N PHE A 65 6.25 -8.64 -2.13
CA PHE A 65 6.07 -7.19 -2.17
C PHE A 65 5.37 -6.74 -0.89
N ILE A 66 6.00 -5.83 -0.16
CA ILE A 66 5.44 -5.25 1.07
C ILE A 66 5.18 -3.78 0.81
N LYS A 67 3.92 -3.39 0.80
CA LYS A 67 3.52 -1.99 0.66
C LYS A 67 3.73 -1.28 2.00
N VAL A 68 4.66 -0.33 2.05
CA VAL A 68 5.02 0.41 3.27
C VAL A 68 4.58 1.86 3.23
N GLN A 69 4.17 2.39 2.06
CA GLN A 69 3.81 3.79 1.92
C GLN A 69 2.79 3.96 0.78
N ASP A 70 1.87 4.92 0.91
CA ASP A 70 0.91 5.30 -0.12
C ASP A 70 0.70 6.81 -0.13
N GLY A 71 0.17 7.34 -1.25
CA GLY A 71 0.00 8.77 -1.45
C GLY A 71 1.32 9.52 -1.63
N CYS A 72 1.25 10.83 -1.90
CA CYS A 72 2.44 11.66 -2.12
C CYS A 72 2.12 13.14 -1.89
N ASN A 73 3.08 13.88 -1.30
CA ASN A 73 2.93 15.31 -1.03
C ASN A 73 3.73 16.22 -2.00
N TYR A 74 4.34 15.67 -3.06
CA TYR A 74 5.28 16.41 -3.91
C TYR A 74 4.61 17.25 -5.01
N PHE A 75 3.41 16.94 -5.44
CA PHE A 75 2.68 17.69 -6.46
C PHE A 75 3.53 18.06 -7.71
N CYS A 76 4.34 17.13 -8.20
CA CYS A 76 5.12 17.33 -9.42
C CYS A 76 4.19 17.66 -10.59
N THR A 77 4.63 18.57 -11.48
CA THR A 77 3.78 19.18 -12.53
C THR A 77 3.13 18.19 -13.50
N TYR A 78 3.71 17.02 -13.67
CA TYR A 78 3.22 15.94 -14.54
C TYR A 78 2.48 14.81 -13.80
N CYS A 79 2.40 14.87 -12.46
CA CYS A 79 1.98 13.74 -11.65
C CYS A 79 0.58 13.95 -11.05
N THR A 80 -0.32 12.99 -11.27
CA THR A 80 -1.69 13.01 -10.75
C THR A 80 -1.85 12.23 -9.43
N ILE A 81 -0.80 11.58 -8.93
CA ILE A 81 -0.87 10.72 -7.74
C ILE A 81 -1.41 11.45 -6.50
N PRO A 82 -0.97 12.68 -6.14
CA PRO A 82 -1.52 13.39 -4.99
C PRO A 82 -3.04 13.60 -5.07
N TYR A 83 -3.56 13.80 -6.28
CA TYR A 83 -4.99 13.99 -6.53
C TYR A 83 -5.78 12.67 -6.54
N ALA A 84 -5.12 11.56 -6.89
CA ALA A 84 -5.74 10.25 -7.00
C ALA A 84 -5.62 9.41 -5.73
N ARG A 85 -4.51 9.56 -4.98
CA ARG A 85 -4.19 8.74 -3.81
C ARG A 85 -4.11 9.52 -2.50
N GLY A 86 -4.13 10.86 -2.56
CA GLY A 86 -4.06 11.73 -1.38
C GLY A 86 -2.66 11.88 -0.82
N LYS A 87 -2.60 12.28 0.45
CA LYS A 87 -1.37 12.57 1.19
C LYS A 87 -0.52 11.32 1.40
N SER A 88 0.79 11.54 1.57
CA SER A 88 1.72 10.49 2.00
C SER A 88 1.31 9.96 3.37
N ARG A 89 1.16 8.64 3.48
CA ARG A 89 0.81 7.91 4.70
C ARG A 89 1.48 6.55 4.73
N ASN A 90 1.73 6.05 5.92
CA ASN A 90 2.43 4.79 6.16
C ASN A 90 1.91 4.13 7.45
N PRO A 91 2.08 2.80 7.60
CA PRO A 91 1.85 2.11 8.85
C PRO A 91 3.02 2.36 9.81
N LYS A 92 2.93 1.89 11.04
CA LYS A 92 4.07 1.87 11.96
C LYS A 92 5.08 0.80 11.55
N ILE A 93 6.36 1.03 11.87
CA ILE A 93 7.44 0.06 11.62
C ILE A 93 7.09 -1.32 12.19
N ALA A 94 6.52 -1.37 13.38
CA ALA A 94 6.16 -2.64 14.03
C ALA A 94 5.18 -3.48 13.18
N GLU A 95 4.23 -2.85 12.50
CA GLU A 95 3.26 -3.53 11.64
C GLU A 95 3.96 -4.08 10.38
N VAL A 96 4.83 -3.28 9.76
CA VAL A 96 5.60 -3.69 8.58
C VAL A 96 6.52 -4.87 8.89
N VAL A 97 7.14 -4.86 10.08
CA VAL A 97 8.01 -5.96 10.55
C VAL A 97 7.24 -7.27 10.71
N ILE A 98 6.00 -7.22 11.20
CA ILE A 98 5.13 -8.41 11.30
C ILE A 98 4.85 -8.99 9.90
N ASP A 99 4.52 -8.14 8.93
CA ASP A 99 4.29 -8.56 7.55
C ASP A 99 5.55 -9.17 6.92
N ALA A 100 6.70 -8.54 7.14
CA ALA A 100 8.00 -9.02 6.68
C ALA A 100 8.34 -10.40 7.27
N GLN A 101 8.20 -10.55 8.59
CA GLN A 101 8.46 -11.83 9.27
C GLN A 101 7.51 -12.93 8.79
N THR A 102 6.24 -12.58 8.55
CA THR A 102 5.25 -13.51 7.99
C THR A 102 5.66 -13.99 6.60
N ALA A 103 6.11 -13.07 5.73
CA ALA A 103 6.58 -13.41 4.40
C ALA A 103 7.84 -14.31 4.44
N LEU A 104 8.79 -14.02 5.32
CA LEU A 104 10.00 -14.83 5.51
C LEU A 104 9.65 -16.24 6.01
N ASN A 105 8.73 -16.36 6.95
CA ASN A 105 8.23 -17.65 7.46
C ASN A 105 7.53 -18.48 6.38
N GLN A 106 6.94 -17.83 5.37
CA GLN A 106 6.36 -18.45 4.18
C GLN A 106 7.39 -18.79 3.10
N GLY A 107 8.66 -18.51 3.32
CA GLY A 107 9.75 -18.88 2.43
C GLY A 107 10.20 -17.80 1.46
N ALA A 108 9.79 -16.55 1.62
CA ALA A 108 10.28 -15.44 0.82
C ALA A 108 11.80 -15.30 0.97
N LYS A 109 12.50 -15.04 -0.14
CA LYS A 109 13.95 -14.81 -0.21
C LYS A 109 14.31 -13.39 -0.63
N GLU A 110 13.33 -12.62 -1.05
CA GLU A 110 13.46 -11.21 -1.37
C GLU A 110 12.23 -10.46 -0.89
N LEU A 111 12.44 -9.45 -0.05
CA LEU A 111 11.41 -8.52 0.40
C LEU A 111 11.54 -7.23 -0.41
N ILE A 112 10.54 -6.91 -1.21
CA ILE A 112 10.52 -5.69 -2.01
C ILE A 112 9.67 -4.66 -1.27
N ILE A 113 10.33 -3.66 -0.69
CA ILE A 113 9.66 -2.53 -0.03
C ILE A 113 9.10 -1.63 -1.13
N THR A 114 7.80 -1.47 -1.17
CA THR A 114 7.11 -0.72 -2.24
C THR A 114 6.18 0.35 -1.70
N GLY A 115 5.97 1.37 -2.51
CA GLY A 115 5.10 2.49 -2.25
C GLY A 115 5.10 3.46 -3.43
N VAL A 116 4.58 4.65 -3.24
CA VAL A 116 4.63 5.73 -4.22
C VAL A 116 5.97 6.47 -4.15
N ASN A 117 6.38 6.85 -2.93
CA ASN A 117 7.65 7.48 -2.61
C ASN A 117 8.06 7.03 -1.20
N ILE A 118 8.72 5.90 -1.11
CA ILE A 118 9.01 5.25 0.17
C ILE A 118 9.99 6.03 1.05
N GLY A 119 10.77 6.94 0.48
CA GLY A 119 11.61 7.85 1.25
C GLY A 119 10.83 8.81 2.16
N ASP A 120 9.53 9.02 1.88
CA ASP A 120 8.59 9.75 2.74
C ASP A 120 8.04 8.92 3.91
N PHE A 121 8.48 7.67 4.08
CA PHE A 121 8.04 6.82 5.18
C PHE A 121 8.25 7.49 6.53
N GLY A 122 7.28 7.34 7.42
CA GLY A 122 7.31 7.91 8.77
C GLY A 122 6.65 9.29 8.87
N ARG A 123 6.36 9.96 7.77
CA ARG A 123 5.76 11.30 7.77
C ARG A 123 4.43 11.37 8.52
N SER A 124 3.63 10.32 8.51
CA SER A 124 2.35 10.24 9.22
C SER A 124 2.47 9.67 10.64
N THR A 125 3.53 8.93 10.95
CA THR A 125 3.71 8.24 12.24
C THR A 125 4.79 8.87 13.12
N GLY A 126 5.63 9.76 12.57
CA GLY A 126 6.77 10.36 13.26
C GLY A 126 8.01 9.47 13.31
N GLU A 127 8.00 8.33 12.62
CA GLU A 127 9.14 7.43 12.43
C GLU A 127 10.00 7.90 11.25
N GLN A 128 11.10 7.22 10.94
CA GLN A 128 11.97 7.56 9.82
C GLN A 128 12.20 6.35 8.91
N PHE A 129 12.45 6.61 7.62
CA PHE A 129 12.72 5.54 6.66
C PHE A 129 13.97 4.73 7.02
N ILE A 130 15.00 5.38 7.54
CA ILE A 130 16.22 4.69 8.01
C ILE A 130 15.93 3.71 9.17
N ASP A 131 14.98 4.02 10.05
CA ASP A 131 14.62 3.15 11.17
C ASP A 131 13.87 1.90 10.66
N LEU A 132 13.06 2.05 9.61
CA LEU A 132 12.46 0.92 8.92
C LEU A 132 13.53 0.00 8.31
N LEU A 133 14.54 0.55 7.62
CA LEU A 133 15.64 -0.22 7.05
C LEU A 133 16.44 -0.96 8.13
N ARG A 134 16.73 -0.29 9.26
CA ARG A 134 17.39 -0.91 10.42
C ARG A 134 16.56 -2.04 11.00
N ALA A 135 15.23 -1.88 11.08
CA ALA A 135 14.34 -2.92 11.59
C ALA A 135 14.34 -4.15 10.66
N PHE A 136 14.36 -3.96 9.35
CA PHE A 136 14.52 -5.08 8.41
C PHE A 136 15.87 -5.78 8.59
N ASP A 137 16.95 -5.05 8.79
CA ASP A 137 18.30 -5.62 8.95
C ASP A 137 18.48 -6.42 10.26
N GLN A 138 17.55 -6.29 11.21
CA GLN A 138 17.53 -7.08 12.46
C GLN A 138 16.75 -8.40 12.34
N LEU A 139 15.99 -8.62 11.27
CA LEU A 139 15.27 -9.87 11.08
C LEU A 139 16.26 -11.01 10.77
N ASP A 140 15.99 -12.19 11.32
CA ASP A 140 16.79 -13.38 11.07
C ASP A 140 16.41 -14.03 9.74
N GLY A 141 17.41 -14.56 9.02
CA GLY A 141 17.19 -15.33 7.81
C GLY A 141 18.20 -15.02 6.70
N ASP A 142 18.08 -15.80 5.64
CA ASP A 142 18.84 -15.62 4.39
C ASP A 142 17.90 -15.04 3.34
N TYR A 143 17.89 -13.73 3.24
CA TYR A 143 17.01 -12.98 2.31
C TYR A 143 17.69 -11.68 1.85
N ARG A 144 17.08 -11.01 0.90
CA ARG A 144 17.48 -9.69 0.40
C ARG A 144 16.34 -8.70 0.58
N VAL A 145 16.68 -7.47 0.94
CA VAL A 145 15.76 -6.32 0.91
C VAL A 145 16.00 -5.50 -0.35
N ARG A 146 14.94 -5.19 -1.10
CA ARG A 146 14.99 -4.28 -2.23
C ARG A 146 14.20 -3.03 -1.92
N ILE A 147 14.84 -1.89 -2.00
CA ILE A 147 14.23 -0.55 -1.95
C ILE A 147 13.73 -0.19 -3.35
N SER A 148 12.47 0.22 -3.48
CA SER A 148 11.90 0.75 -4.73
C SER A 148 11.55 2.23 -4.59
N SER A 149 11.14 2.89 -5.65
CA SER A 149 10.40 4.17 -5.69
C SER A 149 10.77 5.20 -4.61
N CYS A 150 12.03 5.61 -4.53
CA CYS A 150 12.50 6.65 -3.60
C CYS A 150 13.01 7.85 -4.38
N GLU A 151 12.56 9.04 -4.03
CA GLU A 151 13.08 10.29 -4.60
C GLU A 151 14.54 10.50 -4.16
N PRO A 152 15.46 10.90 -5.07
CA PRO A 152 16.89 11.00 -4.76
C PRO A 152 17.21 11.93 -3.59
N ASN A 153 16.45 13.00 -3.41
CA ASN A 153 16.64 13.96 -2.31
C ASN A 153 16.26 13.42 -0.93
N LEU A 154 15.63 12.25 -0.87
CA LEU A 154 15.27 11.54 0.37
C LEU A 154 16.27 10.42 0.71
N LEU A 155 17.19 10.12 -0.20
CA LEU A 155 18.33 9.23 0.05
C LEU A 155 19.45 10.01 0.69
N THR A 156 19.43 10.10 2.02
CA THR A 156 20.48 10.76 2.80
C THR A 156 21.76 9.94 2.80
N ASP A 157 22.92 10.59 3.07
CA ASP A 157 24.20 9.88 3.20
C ASP A 157 24.12 8.76 4.24
N GLU A 158 23.38 8.97 5.34
CA GLU A 158 23.14 7.95 6.37
C GLU A 158 22.44 6.71 5.79
N ILE A 159 21.43 6.89 4.94
CA ILE A 159 20.74 5.77 4.28
C ILE A 159 21.67 5.05 3.32
N ILE A 160 22.44 5.81 2.53
CA ILE A 160 23.39 5.25 1.56
C ILE A 160 24.46 4.44 2.28
N ASP A 161 25.06 4.98 3.32
CA ASP A 161 26.08 4.31 4.13
C ASP A 161 25.53 3.07 4.81
N PHE A 162 24.29 3.15 5.33
CA PHE A 162 23.63 2.00 5.94
C PHE A 162 23.41 0.87 4.93
N VAL A 163 22.84 1.19 3.76
CA VAL A 163 22.56 0.18 2.72
C VAL A 163 23.85 -0.46 2.19
N ALA A 164 24.93 0.33 2.07
CA ALA A 164 26.22 -0.18 1.62
C ALA A 164 26.86 -1.19 2.59
N ASN A 165 26.48 -1.16 3.88
CA ASN A 165 27.02 -2.00 4.94
C ASN A 165 25.98 -2.98 5.53
N SER A 166 24.74 -2.96 5.04
CA SER A 166 23.68 -3.87 5.47
C SER A 166 24.00 -5.31 5.08
N LYS A 167 23.54 -6.26 5.89
CA LYS A 167 23.72 -7.69 5.64
C LYS A 167 22.64 -8.30 4.71
N HIS A 168 21.56 -7.54 4.42
CA HIS A 168 20.41 -8.05 3.65
C HIS A 168 20.11 -7.22 2.35
#